data_f349ff893796521a512aeaf24b482300
#
_entry.id   f349ff893796521a512aeaf24b482300
#
_cell.length_a   1.000
_cell.length_b   1.000
_cell.length_c   1.000
_cell.angle_alpha   90.00
_cell.angle_beta   90.00
_cell.angle_gamma   90.00
#
_symmetry.space_group_name_H-M   'P 1'
#
loop_
_entity.id
_entity.type
_entity.pdbx_description
1 polymer ?
#
loop_
_entity_poly.entity_id
_entity_poly.type
_entity_poly.pdbx_seq_one_letter_code
_entity_poly.pdbx_strand_id
1 'polypeptide(L)'
;LVAKGTDGRYRGAAGLLTLTSAAYATIRAASGPILQRLADELGATVSLMVPEGNQVHALMVATPRDARYKIVFAEGNTHPIDRAAAGYALLSLREPTPDDLPKVIETRKNGVARSFAEVEPNAHGVAVPLVFKGGVQAAVNIITYNPDVAENAAGPMLRAAQDLVAAV
;
A
#
# COMPACT_ATOMS: atom_id res chain seq x y z
N LEU A 1 10.15 -16.24 19.63
CA LEU A 1 10.23 -15.58 18.33
C LEU A 1 11.17 -16.30 17.36
N VAL A 2 12.26 -16.87 17.89
CA VAL A 2 13.28 -17.60 17.13
C VAL A 2 13.48 -18.95 17.78
N ALA A 3 13.54 -20.02 16.98
CA ALA A 3 13.85 -21.36 17.42
C ALA A 3 15.17 -21.84 16.77
N LYS A 4 15.96 -22.59 17.54
CA LYS A 4 17.18 -23.22 17.03
C LYS A 4 16.82 -24.64 16.55
N GLY A 5 17.09 -24.93 15.29
CA GLY A 5 16.89 -26.27 14.72
C GLY A 5 17.95 -27.26 15.17
N THR A 6 17.72 -28.55 14.96
CA THR A 6 18.67 -29.63 15.25
C THR A 6 19.97 -29.54 14.43
N ASP A 7 19.93 -28.79 13.30
CA ASP A 7 21.06 -28.45 12.45
C ASP A 7 21.85 -27.23 12.95
N GLY A 8 21.52 -26.71 14.13
CA GLY A 8 22.13 -25.53 14.73
C GLY A 8 21.73 -24.19 14.16
N ARG A 9 20.90 -24.15 13.10
CA ARG A 9 20.43 -22.91 12.47
C ARG A 9 19.24 -22.32 13.19
N TYR A 10 19.16 -20.99 13.23
CA TYR A 10 17.99 -20.27 13.77
C TYR A 10 16.93 -20.08 12.69
N ARG A 11 15.68 -20.26 13.09
CA ARG A 11 14.49 -20.08 12.23
C ARG A 11 13.45 -19.27 12.98
N GLY A 12 12.59 -18.57 12.24
CA GLY A 12 11.41 -17.94 12.82
C GLY A 12 10.51 -19.01 13.49
N ALA A 13 10.10 -18.75 14.72
CA ALA A 13 9.21 -19.63 15.47
C ALA A 13 7.76 -19.09 15.47
N ALA A 14 6.79 -19.95 15.84
CA ALA A 14 5.36 -19.61 15.84
C ALA A 14 5.00 -18.33 16.60
N GLY A 15 5.80 -17.94 17.63
CA GLY A 15 5.62 -16.66 18.33
C GLY A 15 5.77 -15.41 17.45
N LEU A 16 6.36 -15.51 16.24
CA LEU A 16 6.36 -14.42 15.28
C LEU A 16 4.94 -14.12 14.73
N LEU A 17 4.10 -15.16 14.60
CA LEU A 17 2.73 -15.01 14.13
C LEU A 17 1.90 -14.13 15.10
N THR A 18 2.13 -14.24 16.40
CA THR A 18 1.47 -13.39 17.41
C THR A 18 1.84 -11.92 17.25
N LEU A 19 3.12 -11.61 16.99
CA LEU A 19 3.55 -10.22 16.76
C LEU A 19 3.01 -9.67 15.44
N THR A 20 3.03 -10.46 14.39
CA THR A 20 2.50 -10.06 13.08
C THR A 20 0.99 -9.74 13.18
N SER A 21 0.22 -10.56 13.90
CA SER A 21 -1.22 -10.32 14.09
C SER A 21 -1.51 -9.10 14.98
N ALA A 22 -0.62 -8.75 15.91
CA ALA A 22 -0.75 -7.57 16.76
C ALA A 22 -0.32 -6.28 16.05
N ALA A 23 0.61 -6.38 15.07
CA ALA A 23 1.07 -5.22 14.33
C ALA A 23 -0.08 -4.61 13.52
N TYR A 24 -0.35 -3.33 13.77
CA TYR A 24 -1.43 -2.59 13.11
C TYR A 24 -2.83 -3.24 13.24
N ALA A 25 -3.10 -4.00 14.31
CA ALA A 25 -4.32 -4.81 14.44
C ALA A 25 -5.61 -4.01 14.21
N THR A 26 -5.72 -2.81 14.80
CA THR A 26 -6.89 -1.94 14.64
C THR A 26 -7.04 -1.46 13.20
N ILE A 27 -5.93 -0.99 12.59
CA ILE A 27 -5.92 -0.54 11.20
C ILE A 27 -6.33 -1.70 10.27
N ARG A 28 -5.75 -2.88 10.46
CA ARG A 28 -6.07 -4.07 9.64
C ARG A 28 -7.54 -4.45 9.74
N ALA A 29 -8.09 -4.51 10.96
CA ALA A 29 -9.49 -4.87 11.18
C ALA A 29 -10.47 -3.88 10.52
N ALA A 30 -10.21 -2.59 10.65
CA ALA A 30 -11.05 -1.54 10.08
C ALA A 30 -10.91 -1.42 8.55
N SER A 31 -9.71 -1.65 8.03
CA SER A 31 -9.41 -1.40 6.60
C SER A 31 -9.91 -2.50 5.66
N GLY A 32 -9.98 -3.75 6.12
CA GLY A 32 -10.31 -4.89 5.25
C GLY A 32 -11.57 -4.71 4.40
N PRO A 33 -12.72 -4.38 5.00
CA PRO A 33 -13.97 -4.18 4.25
C PRO A 33 -13.90 -3.01 3.25
N ILE A 34 -13.16 -1.95 3.59
CA ILE A 34 -13.01 -0.75 2.73
C ILE A 34 -12.17 -1.09 1.50
N LEU A 35 -11.01 -1.74 1.72
CA LEU A 35 -10.12 -2.14 0.63
C LEU A 35 -10.81 -3.15 -0.31
N GLN A 36 -11.59 -4.08 0.24
CA GLN A 36 -12.31 -5.07 -0.57
C GLN A 36 -13.38 -4.39 -1.45
N ARG A 37 -14.17 -3.44 -0.90
CA ARG A 37 -15.13 -2.68 -1.70
C ARG A 37 -14.46 -1.90 -2.82
N LEU A 38 -13.33 -1.24 -2.53
CA LEU A 38 -12.57 -0.50 -3.54
C LEU A 38 -12.00 -1.43 -4.63
N ALA A 39 -11.50 -2.62 -4.25
CA ALA A 39 -11.01 -3.61 -5.20
C ALA A 39 -12.13 -4.09 -6.14
N ASP A 40 -13.30 -4.39 -5.59
CA ASP A 40 -14.48 -4.82 -6.35
C ASP A 40 -15.01 -3.69 -7.26
N GLU A 41 -15.03 -2.43 -6.78
CA GLU A 41 -15.44 -1.25 -7.56
C GLU A 41 -14.54 -0.99 -8.76
N LEU A 42 -13.22 -1.08 -8.55
CA LEU A 42 -12.24 -0.76 -9.59
C LEU A 42 -11.85 -1.97 -10.47
N GLY A 43 -12.18 -3.18 -10.06
CA GLY A 43 -11.72 -4.38 -10.72
C GLY A 43 -10.17 -4.53 -10.70
N ALA A 44 -9.51 -3.98 -9.67
CA ALA A 44 -8.06 -3.90 -9.56
C ALA A 44 -7.57 -4.41 -8.19
N THR A 45 -6.31 -4.87 -8.13
CA THR A 45 -5.68 -5.19 -6.85
C THR A 45 -5.42 -3.92 -6.06
N VAL A 46 -5.95 -3.86 -4.83
CA VAL A 46 -5.82 -2.74 -3.89
C VAL A 46 -4.93 -3.18 -2.72
N SER A 47 -4.08 -2.28 -2.26
CA SER A 47 -3.24 -2.51 -1.10
C SER A 47 -3.19 -1.31 -0.18
N LEU A 48 -3.04 -1.56 1.12
CA LEU A 48 -2.67 -0.57 2.10
C LEU A 48 -1.16 -0.70 2.34
N MET A 49 -0.44 0.36 2.02
CA MET A 49 1.01 0.41 2.07
C MET A 49 1.48 1.27 3.24
N VAL A 50 2.53 0.84 3.93
CA VAL A 50 3.14 1.58 5.05
C VAL A 50 4.65 1.73 4.84
N PRO A 51 5.27 2.83 5.29
CA PRO A 51 6.71 3.01 5.20
C PRO A 51 7.44 2.31 6.36
N GLU A 52 8.57 1.70 6.06
CA GLU A 52 9.52 1.22 7.07
C GLU A 52 10.96 1.48 6.58
N GLY A 53 11.65 2.44 7.19
CA GLY A 53 12.96 2.90 6.72
C GLY A 53 12.89 3.44 5.28
N ASN A 54 13.64 2.83 4.37
CA ASN A 54 13.68 3.16 2.96
C ASN A 54 12.84 2.18 2.08
N GLN A 55 11.95 1.43 2.71
CA GLN A 55 11.06 0.49 2.03
C GLN A 55 9.60 0.87 2.22
N VAL A 56 8.79 0.45 1.27
CA VAL A 56 7.33 0.42 1.35
C VAL A 56 6.91 -1.02 1.56
N HIS A 57 6.03 -1.26 2.52
CA HIS A 57 5.53 -2.60 2.84
C HIS A 57 4.02 -2.69 2.57
N ALA A 58 3.60 -3.76 1.93
CA ALA A 58 2.18 -4.08 1.79
C ALA A 58 1.65 -4.65 3.12
N LEU A 59 0.93 -3.81 3.86
CA LEU A 59 0.30 -4.21 5.11
C LEU A 59 -0.92 -5.09 4.89
N MET A 60 -1.72 -4.76 3.88
CA MET A 60 -2.91 -5.50 3.47
C MET A 60 -3.05 -5.47 1.97
N VAL A 61 -3.64 -6.54 1.41
CA VAL A 61 -3.96 -6.65 -0.01
C VAL A 61 -5.38 -7.18 -0.18
N ALA A 62 -6.17 -6.52 -1.01
CA ALA A 62 -7.48 -6.97 -1.44
C ALA A 62 -7.50 -7.15 -2.96
N THR A 63 -8.02 -8.28 -3.42
CA THR A 63 -8.21 -8.56 -4.84
C THR A 63 -9.70 -8.56 -5.16
N PRO A 64 -10.10 -8.08 -6.35
CA PRO A 64 -11.50 -8.11 -6.74
C PRO A 64 -12.00 -9.56 -6.80
N ARG A 65 -13.24 -9.79 -6.35
CA ARG A 65 -13.84 -11.14 -6.27
C ARG A 65 -14.03 -11.76 -7.65
N ASP A 66 -14.44 -10.95 -8.63
CA ASP A 66 -14.83 -11.40 -9.97
C ASP A 66 -13.78 -11.12 -11.06
N ALA A 67 -12.52 -10.83 -10.69
CA ALA A 67 -11.48 -10.55 -11.68
C ALA A 67 -11.01 -11.83 -12.40
N ARG A 68 -11.01 -11.78 -13.74
CA ARG A 68 -10.44 -12.85 -14.59
C ARG A 68 -8.92 -12.93 -14.49
N TYR A 69 -8.26 -11.79 -14.29
CA TYR A 69 -6.81 -11.67 -14.13
C TYR A 69 -6.51 -10.90 -12.86
N LYS A 70 -5.61 -11.43 -12.04
CA LYS A 70 -5.17 -10.81 -10.79
C LYS A 70 -3.67 -10.59 -10.86
N ILE A 71 -3.23 -9.40 -10.53
CA ILE A 71 -1.81 -9.16 -10.29
C ILE A 71 -1.48 -9.85 -8.97
N VAL A 72 -0.49 -10.74 -8.99
CA VAL A 72 -0.02 -11.45 -7.79
C VAL A 72 0.81 -10.48 -6.96
N PHE A 73 0.14 -9.84 -6.02
CA PHE A 73 0.76 -8.98 -5.03
C PHE A 73 0.30 -9.43 -3.66
N ALA A 74 1.21 -9.63 -2.71
CA ALA A 74 0.91 -10.24 -1.42
C ALA A 74 1.25 -9.31 -0.26
N GLU A 75 0.57 -9.53 0.87
CA GLU A 75 0.96 -8.92 2.14
C GLU A 75 2.42 -9.26 2.46
N GLY A 76 3.16 -8.27 2.96
CA GLY A 76 4.59 -8.37 3.21
C GLY A 76 5.50 -8.10 2.00
N ASN A 77 4.97 -7.99 0.78
CA ASN A 77 5.76 -7.54 -0.37
C ASN A 77 6.29 -6.13 -0.13
N THR A 78 7.52 -5.89 -0.60
CA THR A 78 8.21 -4.61 -0.40
C THR A 78 8.80 -4.09 -1.69
N HIS A 79 8.99 -2.78 -1.75
CA HIS A 79 9.82 -2.11 -2.75
C HIS A 79 10.48 -0.85 -2.17
N PRO A 80 11.55 -0.32 -2.79
CA PRO A 80 12.16 0.93 -2.36
C PRO A 80 11.16 2.09 -2.38
N ILE A 81 11.26 2.99 -1.38
CA ILE A 81 10.31 4.11 -1.20
C ILE A 81 10.46 5.20 -2.27
N ASP A 82 11.59 5.26 -2.95
CA ASP A 82 11.91 6.25 -3.98
C ASP A 82 11.32 5.94 -5.36
N ARG A 83 10.48 4.93 -5.47
CA ARG A 83 9.83 4.52 -6.73
C ARG A 83 8.40 4.06 -6.54
N ALA A 84 7.66 4.04 -7.63
CA ALA A 84 6.26 3.67 -7.74
C ALA A 84 5.29 4.59 -6.96
N ALA A 85 4.02 4.53 -7.33
CA ALA A 85 3.00 5.43 -6.81
C ALA A 85 2.91 5.41 -5.28
N ALA A 86 2.96 4.23 -4.66
CA ALA A 86 2.90 4.11 -3.19
C ALA A 86 4.09 4.81 -2.51
N GLY A 87 5.31 4.69 -3.07
CA GLY A 87 6.49 5.38 -2.56
C GLY A 87 6.35 6.90 -2.65
N TYR A 88 5.93 7.41 -3.81
CA TYR A 88 5.71 8.85 -3.99
C TYR A 88 4.62 9.39 -3.07
N ALA A 89 3.54 8.64 -2.87
CA ALA A 89 2.48 8.99 -1.93
C ALA A 89 3.00 9.09 -0.50
N LEU A 90 3.77 8.12 -0.04
CA LEU A 90 4.36 8.13 1.31
C LEU A 90 5.40 9.24 1.49
N LEU A 91 6.26 9.46 0.50
CA LEU A 91 7.23 10.56 0.52
C LEU A 91 6.55 11.93 0.53
N SER A 92 5.39 12.08 -0.11
CA SER A 92 4.64 13.34 -0.12
C SER A 92 4.13 13.77 1.26
N LEU A 93 4.04 12.85 2.22
CA LEU A 93 3.66 13.11 3.62
C LEU A 93 4.82 13.66 4.47
N ARG A 94 6.06 13.57 3.97
CA ARG A 94 7.24 14.10 4.65
C ARG A 94 7.37 15.61 4.44
N GLU A 95 8.14 16.27 5.29
CA GLU A 95 8.49 17.67 5.08
C GLU A 95 9.17 17.87 3.72
N PRO A 96 8.81 18.93 2.96
CA PRO A 96 9.43 19.22 1.67
C PRO A 96 10.93 19.46 1.77
N THR A 97 11.67 18.93 0.82
CA THR A 97 13.12 19.15 0.70
C THR A 97 13.48 19.60 -0.72
N PRO A 98 14.62 20.30 -0.92
CA PRO A 98 15.09 20.67 -2.27
C PRO A 98 15.36 19.48 -3.18
N ASP A 99 15.64 18.31 -2.59
CA ASP A 99 15.98 17.08 -3.30
C ASP A 99 14.77 16.17 -3.57
N ASP A 100 13.55 16.66 -3.30
CA ASP A 100 12.33 15.90 -3.55
C ASP A 100 12.18 15.55 -5.03
N LEU A 101 11.83 14.29 -5.30
CA LEU A 101 11.55 13.81 -6.65
C LEU A 101 10.38 14.62 -7.27
N PRO A 102 10.41 14.93 -8.57
CA PRO A 102 9.32 15.67 -9.23
C PRO A 102 7.94 15.05 -9.00
N LYS A 103 7.84 13.73 -9.00
CA LYS A 103 6.60 13.00 -8.74
C LYS A 103 6.12 13.14 -7.28
N VAL A 104 7.01 13.30 -6.32
CA VAL A 104 6.66 13.58 -4.93
C VAL A 104 6.08 14.99 -4.78
N ILE A 105 6.71 15.98 -5.44
CA ILE A 105 6.22 17.35 -5.46
C ILE A 105 4.83 17.42 -6.10
N GLU A 106 4.66 16.76 -7.25
CA GLU A 106 3.37 16.66 -7.94
C GLU A 106 2.30 15.99 -7.05
N THR A 107 2.66 14.87 -6.40
CA THR A 107 1.74 14.15 -5.50
C THR A 107 1.30 15.01 -4.34
N ARG A 108 2.21 15.78 -3.73
CA ARG A 108 1.90 16.70 -2.63
C ARG A 108 0.90 17.77 -3.06
N LYS A 109 1.00 18.24 -4.31
CA LYS A 109 0.09 19.24 -4.88
C LYS A 109 -1.29 18.66 -5.23
N ASN A 110 -1.31 17.45 -5.80
CA ASN A 110 -2.52 16.86 -6.39
C ASN A 110 -3.22 15.86 -5.46
N GLY A 111 -2.56 15.41 -4.39
CA GLY A 111 -3.09 14.40 -3.47
C GLY A 111 -3.11 12.97 -4.01
N VAL A 112 -2.61 12.75 -5.24
CA VAL A 112 -2.61 11.44 -5.91
C VAL A 112 -1.27 11.23 -6.62
N ALA A 113 -0.64 10.10 -6.35
CA ALA A 113 0.58 9.65 -7.03
C ALA A 113 0.24 8.70 -8.18
N ARG A 114 1.04 8.73 -9.24
CA ARG A 114 0.94 7.84 -10.40
C ARG A 114 2.30 7.32 -10.82
N SER A 115 2.34 6.06 -11.25
CA SER A 115 3.53 5.42 -11.80
C SER A 115 3.16 4.44 -12.92
N PHE A 116 4.13 4.13 -13.77
CA PHE A 116 3.98 3.12 -14.81
C PHE A 116 5.25 2.30 -14.92
N ALA A 117 5.11 0.96 -14.88
CA ALA A 117 6.17 -0.03 -15.08
C ALA A 117 7.41 0.12 -14.17
N GLU A 118 7.27 0.71 -12.97
CA GLU A 118 8.41 0.99 -12.10
C GLU A 118 8.75 -0.17 -11.14
N VAL A 119 7.79 -1.01 -10.81
CA VAL A 119 7.96 -2.21 -9.97
C VAL A 119 7.49 -3.44 -10.73
N GLU A 120 6.28 -3.40 -11.28
CA GLU A 120 5.71 -4.47 -12.08
C GLU A 120 5.69 -4.03 -13.55
N PRO A 121 6.29 -4.78 -14.49
CA PRO A 121 6.30 -4.43 -15.92
C PRO A 121 4.90 -4.20 -16.47
N ASN A 122 4.71 -3.15 -17.25
CA ASN A 122 3.46 -2.75 -17.91
C ASN A 122 2.29 -2.47 -16.95
N ALA A 123 2.51 -2.41 -15.65
CA ALA A 123 1.48 -2.08 -14.68
C ALA A 123 1.44 -0.58 -14.37
N HIS A 124 0.22 -0.06 -14.24
CA HIS A 124 -0.03 1.26 -13.69
C HIS A 124 -0.20 1.16 -12.18
N GLY A 125 0.45 2.06 -11.45
CA GLY A 125 0.24 2.29 -10.04
C GLY A 125 -0.48 3.63 -9.82
N VAL A 126 -1.48 3.65 -8.96
CA VAL A 126 -2.10 4.89 -8.46
C VAL A 126 -2.18 4.80 -6.95
N ALA A 127 -1.76 5.83 -6.24
CA ALA A 127 -1.77 5.83 -4.78
C ALA A 127 -2.24 7.17 -4.20
N VAL A 128 -2.94 7.08 -3.07
CA VAL A 128 -3.40 8.23 -2.29
C VAL A 128 -2.79 8.14 -0.90
N PRO A 129 -2.03 9.16 -0.46
CA PRO A 129 -1.47 9.21 0.88
C PRO A 129 -2.55 9.46 1.92
N LEU A 130 -2.37 8.91 3.11
CA LEU A 130 -3.23 9.16 4.26
C LEU A 130 -2.44 9.05 5.57
N VAL A 131 -2.97 9.67 6.62
CA VAL A 131 -2.41 9.58 7.97
C VAL A 131 -3.54 9.18 8.92
N PHE A 132 -3.39 8.04 9.58
CA PHE A 132 -4.32 7.60 10.61
C PHE A 132 -4.15 8.40 11.90
N LYS A 133 -5.14 8.36 12.79
CA LYS A 133 -5.00 8.88 14.15
C LYS A 133 -3.76 8.26 14.83
N GLY A 134 -3.04 9.06 15.59
CA GLY A 134 -1.76 8.62 16.15
C GLY A 134 -0.55 8.78 15.22
N GLY A 135 -0.74 9.36 14.03
CA GLY A 135 0.36 9.74 13.14
C GLY A 135 0.90 8.60 12.25
N VAL A 136 0.21 7.47 12.18
CA VAL A 136 0.64 6.36 11.31
C VAL A 136 0.42 6.75 9.85
N GLN A 137 1.52 6.91 9.11
CA GLN A 137 1.51 7.19 7.68
C GLN A 137 1.21 5.93 6.87
N ALA A 138 0.37 6.06 5.86
CA ALA A 138 0.04 5.00 4.94
C ALA A 138 -0.30 5.54 3.55
N ALA A 139 -0.44 4.65 2.58
CA ALA A 139 -1.00 4.95 1.27
C ALA A 139 -1.96 3.84 0.84
N VAL A 140 -3.16 4.19 0.39
CA VAL A 140 -3.98 3.25 -0.37
C VAL A 140 -3.47 3.24 -1.81
N ASN A 141 -3.23 2.06 -2.35
CA ASN A 141 -2.59 1.89 -3.65
C ASN A 141 -3.32 0.86 -4.49
N ILE A 142 -3.44 1.10 -5.78
CA ILE A 142 -3.89 0.11 -6.75
C ILE A 142 -2.78 -0.24 -7.73
N ILE A 143 -2.83 -1.48 -8.23
CA ILE A 143 -2.00 -1.97 -9.33
C ILE A 143 -2.94 -2.54 -10.38
N THR A 144 -2.80 -2.08 -11.62
CA THR A 144 -3.64 -2.52 -12.74
C THR A 144 -2.89 -2.49 -14.07
N TYR A 145 -3.20 -3.41 -14.98
CA TYR A 145 -2.75 -3.35 -16.37
C TYR A 145 -3.69 -2.54 -17.27
N ASN A 146 -4.85 -2.14 -16.74
CA ASN A 146 -5.84 -1.38 -17.50
C ASN A 146 -5.61 0.13 -17.31
N PRO A 147 -5.22 0.88 -18.37
CA PRO A 147 -4.97 2.31 -18.28
C PRO A 147 -6.25 3.10 -17.93
N ASP A 148 -7.42 2.68 -18.40
CA ASP A 148 -8.68 3.38 -18.11
C ASP A 148 -9.04 3.30 -16.62
N VAL A 149 -8.78 2.15 -15.99
CA VAL A 149 -8.94 1.98 -14.54
C VAL A 149 -7.98 2.91 -13.80
N ALA A 150 -6.71 2.95 -14.22
CA ALA A 150 -5.72 3.81 -13.59
C ALA A 150 -6.08 5.30 -13.72
N GLU A 151 -6.59 5.72 -14.89
CA GLU A 151 -6.97 7.11 -15.14
C GLU A 151 -8.14 7.55 -14.23
N ASN A 152 -9.15 6.69 -14.07
CA ASN A 152 -10.37 7.00 -13.35
C ASN A 152 -10.35 6.65 -11.85
N ALA A 153 -9.26 6.05 -11.34
CA ALA A 153 -9.19 5.56 -9.96
C ALA A 153 -9.13 6.66 -8.89
N ALA A 154 -8.68 7.87 -9.22
CA ALA A 154 -8.41 8.91 -8.21
C ALA A 154 -9.61 9.23 -7.31
N GLY A 155 -10.80 9.43 -7.88
CA GLY A 155 -12.00 9.75 -7.11
C GLY A 155 -12.40 8.65 -6.11
N PRO A 156 -12.59 7.39 -6.54
CA PRO A 156 -12.84 6.27 -5.64
C PRO A 156 -11.77 6.10 -4.56
N MET A 157 -10.49 6.25 -4.91
CA MET A 157 -9.39 6.10 -3.96
C MET A 157 -9.34 7.21 -2.90
N LEU A 158 -9.62 8.44 -3.28
CA LEU A 158 -9.72 9.55 -2.32
C LEU A 158 -10.86 9.34 -1.31
N ARG A 159 -12.02 8.87 -1.77
CA ARG A 159 -13.12 8.48 -0.87
C ARG A 159 -12.71 7.35 0.08
N ALA A 160 -12.10 6.30 -0.46
CA ALA A 160 -11.63 5.19 0.37
C ALA A 160 -10.58 5.61 1.40
N ALA A 161 -9.67 6.53 1.06
CA ALA A 161 -8.70 7.08 2.00
C ALA A 161 -9.39 7.85 3.14
N GLN A 162 -10.44 8.63 2.85
CA GLN A 162 -11.24 9.30 3.87
C GLN A 162 -11.97 8.30 4.77
N ASP A 163 -12.60 7.27 4.19
CA ASP A 163 -13.28 6.20 4.94
C ASP A 163 -12.29 5.46 5.86
N LEU A 164 -11.08 5.17 5.37
CA LEU A 164 -10.03 4.52 6.15
C LEU A 164 -9.63 5.34 7.37
N VAL A 165 -9.41 6.64 7.19
CA VAL A 165 -9.05 7.55 8.30
C VAL A 165 -10.21 7.69 9.30
N ALA A 166 -11.45 7.67 8.83
CA ALA A 166 -12.63 7.78 9.69
C ALA A 166 -12.90 6.50 10.50
N ALA A 167 -12.46 5.34 9.99
CA ALA A 167 -12.73 4.03 10.61
C ALA A 167 -11.73 3.67 11.74
N VAL A 168 -10.62 4.41 11.88
CA VAL A 168 -9.55 4.21 12.86
C VAL A 168 -9.38 5.47 13.71
#